data_804811bb5eed1b8ef1c20cc49a7a50e2
#
_entry.id   804811bb5eed1b8ef1c20cc49a7a50e2
#
_cell.length_a   1.000
_cell.length_b   1.000
_cell.length_c   1.000
_cell.angle_alpha   90.00
_cell.angle_beta   90.00
_cell.angle_gamma   90.00
#
_symmetry.space_group_name_H-M   'P 1'
#
loop_
_entity.id
_entity.type
_entity.pdbx_description
1 polymer ?
#
loop_
_entity_poly.entity_id
_entity_poly.type
_entity_poly.pdbx_seq_one_letter_code
_entity_poly.pdbx_strand_id
1 'polypeptide(L)'
;MYTKKIRLEDLAPVIEEELAAGGQFEISIKGTSMLPLLVQGRDTVTLTAVNEPLEKYDIPLYRRKDGGFVLHRVVKAENGCYTMCGDNQWVLEKGIEHSQVIGKVCKITRKGKCFETTNSRYKLYCRVWQFLFPVRKYLIKIRGKLRK
;
A
#
# COMPACT_ATOMS: atom_id res chain seq x y z
N MET A 1 -8.08 -0.65 -30.07
CA MET A 1 -7.27 0.11 -29.12
C MET A 1 -6.40 -0.82 -28.28
N TYR A 2 -5.11 -0.78 -28.51
CA TYR A 2 -4.17 -1.67 -27.81
C TYR A 2 -3.90 -1.12 -26.41
N THR A 3 -4.48 -1.71 -25.39
CA THR A 3 -4.12 -1.39 -24.00
C THR A 3 -2.98 -2.32 -23.59
N LYS A 4 -1.76 -1.88 -23.76
CA LYS A 4 -0.59 -2.60 -23.26
C LYS A 4 -0.62 -2.52 -21.73
N LYS A 5 -0.76 -3.66 -21.05
CA LYS A 5 -0.59 -3.72 -19.60
C LYS A 5 0.88 -3.45 -19.28
N ILE A 6 1.16 -2.24 -18.81
CA ILE A 6 2.51 -1.87 -18.41
C ILE A 6 2.74 -2.46 -17.02
N ARG A 7 3.79 -3.25 -16.87
CA ARG A 7 4.13 -3.86 -15.58
C ARG A 7 4.73 -2.81 -14.65
N LEU A 8 4.53 -2.99 -13.36
CA LEU A 8 5.05 -2.06 -12.35
C LEU A 8 6.58 -1.99 -12.40
N GLU A 9 7.24 -3.09 -12.74
CA GLU A 9 8.70 -3.13 -12.95
C GLU A 9 9.17 -2.17 -14.04
N ASP A 10 8.38 -2.02 -15.10
CA ASP A 10 8.69 -1.13 -16.20
C ASP A 10 8.41 0.34 -15.84
N LEU A 11 7.47 0.58 -14.92
CA LEU A 11 7.11 1.92 -14.46
C LEU A 11 8.01 2.43 -13.33
N ALA A 12 8.67 1.54 -12.59
CA ALA A 12 9.43 1.91 -11.41
C ALA A 12 10.46 3.03 -11.67
N PRO A 13 11.28 2.98 -12.75
CA PRO A 13 12.21 4.08 -13.03
C PRO A 13 11.51 5.43 -13.27
N VAL A 14 10.35 5.42 -13.94
CA VAL A 14 9.56 6.62 -14.22
C VAL A 14 8.98 7.17 -12.92
N ILE A 15 8.48 6.30 -12.06
CA ILE A 15 7.95 6.68 -10.75
C ILE A 15 9.06 7.32 -9.89
N GLU A 16 10.22 6.66 -9.81
CA GLU A 16 11.35 7.15 -9.06
C GLU A 16 11.81 8.53 -9.53
N GLU A 17 11.87 8.74 -10.85
CA GLU A 17 12.26 10.02 -11.46
C GLU A 17 11.26 11.12 -11.12
N GLU A 18 9.96 10.83 -11.27
CA GLU A 18 8.91 11.81 -10.98
C GLU A 18 8.89 12.21 -9.49
N LEU A 19 9.02 11.24 -8.61
CA LEU A 19 9.05 11.49 -7.17
C LEU A 19 10.32 12.25 -6.76
N ALA A 20 11.47 11.94 -7.35
CA ALA A 20 12.73 12.65 -7.11
C ALA A 20 12.66 14.12 -7.54
N ALA A 21 11.86 14.42 -8.57
CA ALA A 21 11.63 15.79 -9.05
C ALA A 21 10.60 16.54 -8.19
N GLY A 22 10.08 15.94 -7.12
CA GLY A 22 9.09 16.56 -6.24
C GLY A 22 7.64 16.39 -6.71
N GLY A 23 7.40 15.58 -7.75
CA GLY A 23 6.07 15.30 -8.26
C GLY A 23 5.36 14.18 -7.52
N GLN A 24 4.16 13.87 -7.99
CA GLN A 24 3.34 12.77 -7.51
C GLN A 24 3.03 11.82 -8.67
N PHE A 25 2.73 10.57 -8.36
CA PHE A 25 2.46 9.57 -9.39
C PHE A 25 1.27 8.70 -8.98
N GLU A 26 0.25 8.62 -9.84
CA GLU A 26 -0.94 7.79 -9.60
C GLU A 26 -0.76 6.41 -10.21
N ILE A 27 -1.04 5.38 -9.44
CA ILE A 27 -1.01 3.98 -9.90
C ILE A 27 -2.32 3.28 -9.62
N SER A 28 -2.67 2.34 -10.51
CA SER A 28 -3.83 1.46 -10.33
C SER A 28 -3.47 0.30 -9.42
N ILE A 29 -4.44 -0.15 -8.63
CA ILE A 29 -4.27 -1.26 -7.71
C ILE A 29 -4.31 -2.59 -8.47
N LYS A 30 -3.37 -3.48 -8.15
CA LYS A 30 -3.33 -4.86 -8.63
C LYS A 30 -3.37 -5.82 -7.44
N GLY A 31 -4.03 -6.96 -7.64
CA GLY A 31 -4.13 -7.99 -6.62
C GLY A 31 -5.13 -7.66 -5.53
N THR A 32 -5.16 -8.50 -4.51
CA THR A 32 -6.17 -8.47 -3.44
C THR A 32 -5.60 -8.20 -2.06
N SER A 33 -4.28 -7.97 -1.95
CA SER A 33 -3.60 -7.87 -0.65
C SER A 33 -4.03 -6.67 0.19
N MET A 34 -4.61 -5.65 -0.43
CA MET A 34 -5.06 -4.44 0.27
C MET A 34 -6.57 -4.33 0.41
N LEU A 35 -7.32 -5.42 0.18
CA LEU A 35 -8.73 -5.47 0.52
C LEU A 35 -8.89 -5.36 2.04
N PRO A 36 -9.94 -4.79 2.57
CA PRO A 36 -11.11 -4.22 1.90
C PRO A 36 -10.93 -2.76 1.42
N LEU A 37 -9.81 -2.14 1.76
CA LEU A 37 -9.59 -0.72 1.43
C LEU A 37 -9.48 -0.47 -0.07
N LEU A 38 -8.61 -1.22 -0.74
CA LEU A 38 -8.28 -1.00 -2.15
C LEU A 38 -8.67 -2.20 -2.99
N VAL A 39 -9.43 -1.95 -4.06
CA VAL A 39 -9.95 -2.99 -4.95
C VAL A 39 -9.34 -2.84 -6.35
N GLN A 40 -8.78 -3.92 -6.85
CA GLN A 40 -8.21 -3.99 -8.20
C GLN A 40 -9.26 -3.62 -9.24
N GLY A 41 -8.85 -2.79 -10.21
CA GLY A 41 -9.72 -2.36 -11.31
C GLY A 41 -10.72 -1.27 -10.94
N ARG A 42 -10.79 -0.88 -9.67
CA ARG A 42 -11.72 0.16 -9.20
C ARG A 42 -10.99 1.36 -8.60
N ASP A 43 -9.93 1.09 -7.83
CA ASP A 43 -9.27 2.11 -7.01
C ASP A 43 -7.86 2.44 -7.51
N THR A 44 -7.41 3.66 -7.22
CA THR A 44 -6.05 4.10 -7.49
C THR A 44 -5.46 4.75 -6.24
N VAL A 45 -4.13 4.83 -6.20
CA VAL A 45 -3.43 5.55 -5.15
C VAL A 45 -2.43 6.52 -5.77
N THR A 46 -2.21 7.64 -5.10
CA THR A 46 -1.22 8.63 -5.50
C THR A 46 -0.02 8.52 -4.58
N LEU A 47 1.15 8.35 -5.18
CA LEU A 47 2.42 8.22 -4.47
C LEU A 47 3.12 9.57 -4.37
N THR A 48 3.84 9.78 -3.28
CA THR A 48 4.73 10.91 -3.08
C THR A 48 6.10 10.42 -2.60
N ALA A 49 7.12 11.27 -2.71
CA ALA A 49 8.46 10.95 -2.23
C ALA A 49 8.47 10.74 -0.72
N VAL A 50 9.40 9.91 -0.25
CA VAL A 50 9.61 9.65 1.17
C VAL A 50 10.94 10.26 1.57
N ASN A 51 10.89 11.42 2.24
CA ASN A 51 12.06 12.18 2.69
C ASN A 51 12.38 11.96 4.17
N GLU A 52 11.48 11.29 4.90
CA GLU A 52 11.60 11.01 6.32
C GLU A 52 11.31 9.52 6.56
N PRO A 53 11.67 8.96 7.73
CA PRO A 53 11.31 7.58 8.04
C PRO A 53 9.79 7.37 7.94
N LEU A 54 9.39 6.20 7.47
CA LEU A 54 7.98 5.82 7.43
C LEU A 54 7.43 5.67 8.86
N GLU A 55 6.18 6.01 9.01
CA GLU A 55 5.45 5.87 10.25
C GLU A 55 4.47 4.70 10.18
N LYS A 56 4.05 4.21 11.34
CA LYS A 56 3.00 3.21 11.45
C LYS A 56 1.76 3.71 10.70
N TYR A 57 1.12 2.81 9.96
CA TYR A 57 -0.04 3.02 9.09
C TYR A 57 0.27 3.57 7.69
N ASP A 58 1.48 4.04 7.41
CA ASP A 58 1.87 4.43 6.06
C ASP A 58 1.72 3.24 5.10
N ILE A 59 1.43 3.53 3.83
CA ILE A 59 1.36 2.52 2.77
C ILE A 59 2.46 2.84 1.76
N PRO A 60 3.67 2.27 1.93
CA PRO A 60 4.72 2.45 0.94
C PRO A 60 4.59 1.49 -0.23
N LEU A 61 5.09 1.95 -1.39
CA LEU A 61 5.46 1.08 -2.49
C LEU A 61 6.94 0.75 -2.27
N TYR A 62 7.28 -0.53 -2.19
CA TYR A 62 8.67 -0.94 -1.95
C TYR A 62 9.05 -2.12 -2.84
N ARG A 63 10.37 -2.26 -3.01
CA ARG A 63 10.96 -3.36 -3.78
C ARG A 63 11.50 -4.41 -2.81
N ARG A 64 11.06 -5.65 -3.00
CA ARG A 64 11.62 -6.78 -2.26
C ARG A 64 13.02 -7.11 -2.77
N LYS A 65 13.82 -7.79 -1.96
CA LYS A 65 15.17 -8.21 -2.35
C LYS A 65 15.19 -9.15 -3.56
N ASP A 66 14.08 -9.87 -3.81
CA ASP A 66 13.91 -10.72 -4.99
C ASP A 66 13.51 -9.92 -6.25
N GLY A 67 13.35 -8.60 -6.16
CA GLY A 67 12.97 -7.72 -7.25
C GLY A 67 11.47 -7.44 -7.37
N GLY A 68 10.62 -8.10 -6.58
CA GLY A 68 9.18 -7.89 -6.61
C GLY A 68 8.78 -6.55 -6.00
N PHE A 69 7.75 -5.91 -6.58
CA PHE A 69 7.19 -4.65 -6.07
C PHE A 69 5.92 -4.92 -5.29
N VAL A 70 5.77 -4.27 -4.15
CA VAL A 70 4.68 -4.51 -3.22
C VAL A 70 4.16 -3.19 -2.67
N LEU A 71 2.84 -3.11 -2.52
CA LEU A 71 2.15 -2.02 -1.85
C LEU A 71 1.46 -2.63 -0.62
N HIS A 72 2.07 -2.48 0.54
CA HIS A 72 1.53 -2.97 1.82
C HIS A 72 1.59 -1.87 2.88
N ARG A 73 1.02 -2.13 4.04
CA ARG A 73 0.95 -1.17 5.15
C ARG A 73 2.06 -1.41 6.16
N VAL A 74 2.65 -0.31 6.67
CA VAL A 74 3.58 -0.37 7.80
C VAL A 74 2.77 -0.66 9.07
N VAL A 75 3.03 -1.80 9.69
CA VAL A 75 2.40 -2.16 10.96
C VAL A 75 3.33 -1.88 12.15
N LYS A 76 4.63 -1.78 11.88
CA LYS A 76 5.63 -1.42 12.89
C LYS A 76 6.85 -0.78 12.23
N ALA A 77 7.32 0.33 12.79
CA ALA A 77 8.55 1.00 12.38
C ALA A 77 9.51 1.03 13.58
N GLU A 78 10.69 0.42 13.44
CA GLU A 78 11.64 0.28 14.53
C GLU A 78 13.08 0.15 14.01
N ASN A 79 13.99 0.93 14.56
CA ASN A 79 15.43 0.86 14.26
C ASN A 79 15.79 0.91 12.77
N GLY A 80 15.09 1.78 12.00
CA GLY A 80 15.35 1.93 10.56
C GLY A 80 14.80 0.80 9.70
N CYS A 81 14.12 -0.16 10.30
CA CYS A 81 13.47 -1.27 9.60
C CYS A 81 11.97 -1.23 9.80
N TYR A 82 11.24 -1.79 8.83
CA TYR A 82 9.80 -1.79 8.83
C TYR A 82 9.25 -3.21 8.80
N THR A 83 8.12 -3.40 9.48
CA THR A 83 7.33 -4.62 9.37
C THR A 83 6.08 -4.26 8.58
N MET A 84 5.84 -4.98 7.48
CA MET A 84 4.75 -4.73 6.55
C MET A 84 3.70 -5.84 6.61
N CYS A 85 2.45 -5.47 6.35
CA CYS A 85 1.37 -6.44 6.18
C CYS A 85 0.27 -5.81 5.31
N GLY A 86 -0.18 -6.53 4.30
CA GLY A 86 -1.34 -6.12 3.51
C GLY A 86 -2.61 -6.15 4.37
N ASP A 87 -3.56 -5.26 4.10
CA ASP A 87 -4.80 -5.18 4.86
C ASP A 87 -5.61 -6.50 4.79
N ASN A 88 -5.44 -7.26 3.72
CA ASN A 88 -6.10 -8.55 3.51
C ASN A 88 -5.21 -9.73 3.92
N GLN A 89 -4.23 -9.49 4.77
CA GLN A 89 -3.24 -10.49 5.17
C GLN A 89 -3.09 -10.51 6.69
N TRP A 90 -2.47 -11.59 7.21
CA TRP A 90 -2.17 -11.73 8.64
C TRP A 90 -0.73 -12.22 8.88
N VAL A 91 0.04 -12.44 7.82
CA VAL A 91 1.46 -12.81 7.90
C VAL A 91 2.30 -11.55 7.78
N LEU A 92 3.17 -11.32 8.76
CA LEU A 92 4.03 -10.15 8.81
C LEU A 92 5.26 -10.34 7.93
N GLU A 93 5.63 -9.29 7.19
CA GLU A 93 6.89 -9.22 6.44
C GLU A 93 7.83 -8.28 7.18
N LYS A 94 8.84 -8.85 7.83
CA LYS A 94 9.78 -8.11 8.68
C LYS A 94 11.07 -7.77 7.94
N GLY A 95 11.81 -6.78 8.45
CA GLY A 95 13.15 -6.46 7.97
C GLY A 95 13.17 -5.69 6.64
N ILE A 96 12.12 -4.96 6.32
CA ILE A 96 12.12 -4.09 5.14
C ILE A 96 12.90 -2.82 5.48
N GLU A 97 13.94 -2.56 4.71
CA GLU A 97 14.81 -1.40 4.90
C GLU A 97 14.29 -0.17 4.17
N HIS A 98 14.63 1.00 4.68
CA HIS A 98 14.22 2.26 4.06
C HIS A 98 14.71 2.38 2.60
N SER A 99 15.88 1.84 2.29
CA SER A 99 16.45 1.84 0.94
C SER A 99 15.60 1.08 -0.09
N GLN A 100 14.71 0.19 0.37
CA GLN A 100 13.80 -0.57 -0.49
C GLN A 100 12.54 0.23 -0.85
N VAL A 101 12.28 1.34 -0.17
CA VAL A 101 11.07 2.14 -0.35
C VAL A 101 11.21 3.06 -1.55
N ILE A 102 10.22 3.02 -2.45
CA ILE A 102 10.17 3.86 -3.65
C ILE A 102 9.39 5.13 -3.39
N GLY A 103 8.25 5.02 -2.72
CA GLY A 103 7.37 6.13 -2.38
C GLY A 103 6.30 5.66 -1.41
N LYS A 104 5.46 6.58 -0.98
CA LYS A 104 4.32 6.24 -0.12
C LYS A 104 3.03 6.88 -0.62
N VAL A 105 1.92 6.26 -0.29
CA VAL A 105 0.59 6.76 -0.64
C VAL A 105 0.29 8.02 0.15
N CYS A 106 -0.09 9.08 -0.54
CA CYS A 106 -0.56 10.33 0.06
C CYS A 106 -2.05 10.58 -0.20
N LYS A 107 -2.59 10.00 -1.27
CA LYS A 107 -4.01 10.12 -1.64
C LYS A 107 -4.53 8.77 -2.10
N ILE A 108 -5.80 8.53 -1.82
CA ILE A 108 -6.51 7.32 -2.24
C ILE A 108 -7.76 7.74 -3.00
N THR A 109 -7.94 7.18 -4.19
CA THR A 109 -9.18 7.35 -4.96
C THR A 109 -9.95 6.03 -4.90
N ARG A 110 -11.04 6.03 -4.14
CA ARG A 110 -11.85 4.86 -3.87
C ARG A 110 -13.29 5.09 -4.36
N LYS A 111 -13.75 4.25 -5.28
CA LYS A 111 -15.08 4.39 -5.90
C LYS A 111 -15.29 5.78 -6.51
N GLY A 112 -14.23 6.34 -7.13
CA GLY A 112 -14.28 7.67 -7.73
C GLY A 112 -14.13 8.84 -6.76
N LYS A 113 -14.05 8.58 -5.45
CA LYS A 113 -13.86 9.63 -4.43
C LYS A 113 -12.42 9.66 -3.95
N CYS A 114 -11.80 10.82 -4.04
CA CYS A 114 -10.41 11.02 -3.62
C CYS A 114 -10.37 11.60 -2.20
N PHE A 115 -9.49 11.04 -1.36
CA PHE A 115 -9.21 11.57 -0.03
C PHE A 115 -7.73 11.42 0.28
N GLU A 116 -7.22 12.27 1.15
CA GLU A 116 -5.83 12.22 1.59
C GLU A 116 -5.67 11.26 2.76
N THR A 117 -4.46 10.71 2.92
CA THR A 117 -4.14 9.83 4.04
C THR A 117 -4.17 10.54 5.41
N THR A 118 -4.24 11.87 5.40
CA THR A 118 -4.44 12.69 6.61
C THR A 118 -5.90 12.76 7.05
N ASN A 119 -6.83 12.27 6.23
CA ASN A 119 -8.27 12.25 6.53
C ASN A 119 -8.56 11.50 7.82
N SER A 120 -9.36 12.08 8.71
CA SER A 120 -9.64 11.52 10.03
C SER A 120 -10.42 10.19 9.98
N ARG A 121 -11.34 10.04 9.03
CA ARG A 121 -12.08 8.79 8.84
C ARG A 121 -11.16 7.67 8.39
N TYR A 122 -10.24 7.98 7.49
CA TYR A 122 -9.23 7.02 7.04
C TYR A 122 -8.31 6.61 8.18
N LYS A 123 -7.86 7.56 8.99
CA LYS A 123 -7.03 7.26 10.16
C LYS A 123 -7.75 6.36 11.16
N LEU A 124 -9.04 6.59 11.34
CA LEU A 124 -9.87 5.72 12.20
C LEU A 124 -9.91 4.30 11.64
N TYR A 125 -10.13 4.16 10.34
CA TYR A 125 -10.07 2.85 9.66
C TYR A 125 -8.74 2.13 9.96
N CYS A 126 -7.62 2.83 9.80
CA CYS A 126 -6.30 2.24 10.04
C CYS A 126 -6.15 1.71 11.47
N ARG A 127 -6.58 2.51 12.44
CA ARG A 127 -6.50 2.15 13.86
C ARG A 127 -7.40 0.96 14.20
N VAL A 128 -8.65 0.98 13.74
CA VAL A 128 -9.62 -0.10 13.97
C VAL A 128 -9.13 -1.38 13.30
N TRP A 129 -8.70 -1.30 12.04
CA TRP A 129 -8.24 -2.48 11.30
C TRP A 129 -7.00 -3.10 11.93
N GLN A 130 -6.08 -2.28 12.44
CA GLN A 130 -4.90 -2.76 13.16
C GLN A 130 -5.27 -3.34 14.52
N PHE A 131 -6.22 -2.75 15.22
CA PHE A 131 -6.75 -3.27 16.49
C PHE A 131 -7.33 -4.67 16.29
N LEU A 132 -7.98 -4.93 15.16
CA LEU A 132 -8.58 -6.22 14.82
C LEU A 132 -7.55 -7.23 14.30
N PHE A 133 -6.26 -6.89 14.27
CA PHE A 133 -5.22 -7.76 13.72
C PHE A 133 -5.25 -9.19 14.29
N PRO A 134 -5.40 -9.41 15.62
CA PRO A 134 -5.41 -10.78 16.18
C PRO A 134 -6.55 -11.66 15.65
N VAL A 135 -7.67 -11.05 15.25
CA VAL A 135 -8.84 -11.77 14.72
C VAL A 135 -9.02 -11.61 13.22
N ARG A 136 -8.15 -10.84 12.58
CA ARG A 136 -8.23 -10.53 11.14
C ARG A 136 -8.29 -11.76 10.26
N LYS A 137 -7.49 -12.77 10.58
CA LYS A 137 -7.47 -14.05 9.86
C LYS A 137 -8.87 -14.66 9.74
N TYR A 138 -9.63 -14.66 10.82
CA TYR A 138 -10.98 -15.20 10.84
C TYR A 138 -11.95 -14.31 10.05
N LEU A 139 -11.83 -13.00 10.19
CA LEU A 139 -12.67 -12.03 9.45
C LEU A 139 -12.46 -12.16 7.94
N ILE A 140 -11.21 -12.32 7.50
CA ILE A 140 -10.88 -12.51 6.09
C ILE A 140 -11.46 -13.83 5.57
N LYS A 141 -11.35 -14.90 6.33
CA LYS A 141 -11.90 -16.22 5.96
C LYS A 141 -13.43 -16.17 5.83
N ILE A 142 -14.11 -15.52 6.78
CA ILE A 142 -15.57 -15.38 6.73
C ILE A 142 -15.99 -14.59 5.50
N ARG A 143 -15.34 -13.47 5.22
CA ARG A 143 -15.62 -12.65 4.04
C ARG A 143 -15.42 -13.45 2.75
N GLY A 144 -14.37 -14.26 2.67
CA GLY A 144 -14.12 -15.14 1.53
C GLY A 144 -15.21 -16.17 1.30
N LYS A 145 -15.79 -16.72 2.38
CA LYS A 145 -16.91 -17.68 2.30
C LYS A 145 -18.19 -17.00 1.81
N LEU A 146 -18.44 -15.77 2.25
CA LEU A 146 -19.65 -15.03 1.85
C LEU A 146 -19.63 -14.59 0.39
N ARG A 147 -18.45 -14.55 -0.24
CA ARG A 147 -18.28 -14.16 -1.65
C ARG A 147 -18.40 -15.32 -2.64
N LYS A 148 -18.46 -16.55 -2.17
CA LYS A 148 -18.60 -17.75 -3.04
C LYS A 148 -20.05 -18.01 -3.41
#